data_1693c3a867cc51402aed7d3f21e84151
#
_entry.id   1693c3a867cc51402aed7d3f21e84151
#
_cell.length_a   1.000
_cell.length_b   1.000
_cell.length_c   1.000
_cell.angle_alpha   90.00
_cell.angle_beta   90.00
_cell.angle_gamma   90.00
#
_symmetry.space_group_name_H-M   'P 1'
#
loop_
_entity.id
_entity.type
_entity.pdbx_description
1 polymer ?
#
loop_
_entity_poly.entity_id
_entity_poly.type
_entity_poly.pdbx_seq_one_letter_code
_entity_poly.pdbx_strand_id
1 'polypeptide(L)'
;MNRVRKQIHYSRAEKEQLTGYHIGVGVLDSGIFPHEDLKDQIRAFRDFTNKYQLPYDETGHGTHVCGILAGNGRVLHGKYKGMAPYCDLYVGKILNKRGEGSLKTLLRGLQWLLSIAESCNIRVINISVSSIASDRPEEQRKLYELFQYAYENNILIVTAAGNFGPGDNTISRLGDTPYVICVGCHDGDLENGGLRCQDCSGRGPGENVWKKPDVVAPGTQIISCQAAYGKYVARSGTSMATPIVSGLLALAREKYPYLNAMQLKRKLILSATDLGESYLMQGAGMVDVEKMLS
;
A
#
# COMPACT_ATOMS: atom_id res chain seq x y z
N MET A 1 1.53 15.22 1.12
CA MET A 1 0.24 14.62 0.66
C MET A 1 -0.59 15.56 -0.24
N ASN A 2 -0.62 16.89 -0.03
CA ASN A 2 -1.45 17.80 -0.87
C ASN A 2 -1.16 17.69 -2.38
N ARG A 3 0.14 17.62 -2.76
CA ARG A 3 0.54 17.38 -4.15
C ARG A 3 -0.06 16.07 -4.69
N VAL A 4 0.11 14.97 -3.93
CA VAL A 4 -0.43 13.64 -4.30
C VAL A 4 -1.93 13.73 -4.55
N ARG A 5 -2.69 14.29 -3.59
CA ARG A 5 -4.15 14.41 -3.69
C ARG A 5 -4.58 15.20 -4.93
N LYS A 6 -3.85 16.28 -5.28
CA LYS A 6 -4.10 17.04 -6.51
C LYS A 6 -3.86 16.18 -7.76
N GLN A 7 -2.74 15.44 -7.82
CA GLN A 7 -2.37 14.60 -8.95
C GLN A 7 -3.36 13.47 -9.25
N ILE A 8 -3.96 12.88 -8.19
CA ILE A 8 -4.89 11.76 -8.31
C ILE A 8 -6.37 12.19 -8.22
N HIS A 9 -6.67 13.48 -8.34
CA HIS A 9 -8.02 14.05 -8.32
C HIS A 9 -8.84 13.67 -7.07
N TYR A 10 -8.26 13.89 -5.87
CA TYR A 10 -8.84 13.44 -4.59
C TYR A 10 -10.11 14.21 -4.16
N SER A 11 -10.46 15.32 -4.82
CA SER A 11 -11.54 16.23 -4.41
C SER A 11 -12.91 15.56 -4.22
N ARG A 12 -13.19 14.49 -4.97
CA ARG A 12 -14.44 13.75 -4.85
C ARG A 12 -14.57 13.05 -3.50
N ALA A 13 -13.51 12.45 -3.01
CA ALA A 13 -13.53 11.82 -1.68
C ALA A 13 -13.84 12.85 -0.57
N GLU A 14 -13.32 14.10 -0.72
CA GLU A 14 -13.61 15.19 0.21
C GLU A 14 -15.06 15.67 0.13
N LYS A 15 -15.58 15.86 -1.09
CA LYS A 15 -17.00 16.26 -1.32
C LYS A 15 -17.98 15.23 -0.78
N GLU A 16 -17.68 13.94 -0.92
CA GLU A 16 -18.52 12.85 -0.43
C GLU A 16 -18.21 12.45 1.02
N GLN A 17 -17.27 13.16 1.68
CA GLN A 17 -16.84 12.94 3.07
C GLN A 17 -16.35 11.50 3.34
N LEU A 18 -15.81 10.84 2.32
CA LEU A 18 -15.24 9.51 2.45
C LEU A 18 -13.90 9.57 3.18
N THR A 19 -13.73 8.72 4.16
CA THR A 19 -12.59 8.76 5.09
C THR A 19 -11.98 7.38 5.38
N GLY A 20 -12.58 6.33 4.84
CA GLY A 20 -12.26 4.94 5.17
C GLY A 20 -12.89 4.49 6.50
N TYR A 21 -13.90 5.20 6.98
CA TYR A 21 -14.52 4.95 8.28
C TYR A 21 -15.07 3.52 8.38
N HIS A 22 -14.77 2.85 9.50
CA HIS A 22 -15.09 1.44 9.75
C HIS A 22 -14.46 0.42 8.78
N ILE A 23 -13.54 0.83 7.91
CA ILE A 23 -12.81 -0.11 7.07
C ILE A 23 -11.50 -0.48 7.75
N GLY A 24 -11.32 -1.76 8.04
CA GLY A 24 -10.06 -2.31 8.54
C GLY A 24 -9.02 -2.42 7.41
N VAL A 25 -7.82 -1.92 7.67
CA VAL A 25 -6.67 -2.07 6.78
C VAL A 25 -5.52 -2.74 7.52
N GLY A 26 -5.12 -3.93 7.03
CA GLY A 26 -3.92 -4.61 7.49
C GLY A 26 -2.68 -3.96 6.89
N VAL A 27 -1.60 -3.82 7.66
CA VAL A 27 -0.30 -3.35 7.16
C VAL A 27 0.79 -4.32 7.62
N LEU A 28 1.54 -4.88 6.68
CA LEU A 28 2.69 -5.75 6.95
C LEU A 28 3.97 -5.02 6.55
N ASP A 29 4.74 -4.54 7.56
CA ASP A 29 5.90 -3.67 7.34
C ASP A 29 6.89 -3.74 8.52
N SER A 30 7.71 -2.73 8.74
CA SER A 30 8.68 -2.63 9.84
C SER A 30 8.08 -2.32 11.21
N GLY A 31 6.77 -2.13 11.30
CA GLY A 31 6.05 -1.75 12.51
C GLY A 31 5.30 -0.43 12.35
N ILE A 32 4.92 0.17 13.47
CA ILE A 32 4.28 1.48 13.53
C ILE A 32 4.67 2.18 14.83
N PHE A 33 5.12 3.42 14.73
CA PHE A 33 5.28 4.31 15.87
C PHE A 33 3.94 5.01 16.16
N PRO A 34 3.50 5.15 17.42
CA PRO A 34 2.24 5.80 17.77
C PRO A 34 2.32 7.33 17.62
N HIS A 35 2.59 7.78 16.38
CA HIS A 35 2.57 9.19 16.00
C HIS A 35 1.21 9.81 16.25
N GLU A 36 1.13 11.10 16.62
CA GLU A 36 -0.11 11.79 16.98
C GLU A 36 -1.17 11.75 15.87
N ASP A 37 -0.73 11.69 14.61
CA ASP A 37 -1.65 11.54 13.47
C ASP A 37 -2.12 10.09 13.24
N LEU A 38 -1.60 9.11 13.98
CA LEU A 38 -1.86 7.68 13.75
C LEU A 38 -2.42 6.94 14.96
N LYS A 39 -2.11 7.41 16.17
CA LYS A 39 -2.39 6.68 17.41
C LYS A 39 -3.87 6.30 17.59
N ASP A 40 -4.78 7.14 17.11
CA ASP A 40 -6.22 6.93 17.24
C ASP A 40 -6.78 5.94 16.20
N GLN A 41 -6.00 5.59 15.16
CA GLN A 41 -6.35 4.59 14.14
C GLN A 41 -5.79 3.20 14.44
N ILE A 42 -4.77 3.08 15.29
CA ILE A 42 -4.14 1.77 15.62
C ILE A 42 -5.09 0.96 16.48
N ARG A 43 -5.64 -0.14 15.92
CA ARG A 43 -6.54 -1.07 16.62
C ARG A 43 -5.80 -2.28 17.17
N ALA A 44 -4.83 -2.81 16.41
CA ALA A 44 -4.00 -3.91 16.87
C ALA A 44 -2.59 -3.83 16.29
N PHE A 45 -1.63 -4.33 17.04
CA PHE A 45 -0.25 -4.49 16.65
C PHE A 45 0.25 -5.88 17.02
N ARG A 46 1.02 -6.52 16.13
CA ARG A 46 1.68 -7.78 16.41
C ARG A 46 3.07 -7.83 15.81
N ASP A 47 4.05 -8.19 16.65
CA ASP A 47 5.44 -8.34 16.24
C ASP A 47 5.75 -9.80 15.89
N PHE A 48 6.17 -10.06 14.66
CA PHE A 48 6.56 -11.38 14.16
C PHE A 48 8.08 -11.59 14.12
N THR A 49 8.84 -10.53 14.43
CA THR A 49 10.32 -10.55 14.47
C THR A 49 10.87 -10.80 15.88
N ASN A 50 10.19 -10.26 16.89
CA ASN A 50 10.51 -10.37 18.32
C ASN A 50 9.23 -10.69 19.11
N LYS A 51 9.26 -10.48 20.42
CA LYS A 51 8.10 -10.74 21.30
C LYS A 51 7.50 -9.47 21.92
N TYR A 52 7.78 -8.29 21.35
CA TYR A 52 7.21 -7.04 21.88
C TYR A 52 5.73 -6.92 21.52
N GLN A 53 4.95 -6.40 22.46
CA GLN A 53 3.49 -6.28 22.32
C GLN A 53 3.02 -4.86 22.02
N LEU A 54 3.82 -3.86 22.37
CA LEU A 54 3.46 -2.46 22.14
C LEU A 54 3.93 -2.00 20.75
N PRO A 55 3.18 -1.12 20.09
CA PRO A 55 3.55 -0.55 18.80
C PRO A 55 4.92 0.18 18.84
N TYR A 56 5.79 -0.17 17.91
CA TYR A 56 7.09 0.47 17.71
C TYR A 56 7.57 0.27 16.26
N ASP A 57 8.52 1.10 15.82
CA ASP A 57 9.11 1.03 14.49
C ASP A 57 10.51 1.64 14.49
N GLU A 58 11.54 0.80 14.40
CA GLU A 58 12.94 1.23 14.45
C GLU A 58 13.43 1.85 13.15
N THR A 59 12.86 1.45 12.01
CA THR A 59 13.24 1.96 10.68
C THR A 59 12.42 3.18 10.26
N GLY A 60 11.23 3.33 10.85
CA GLY A 60 10.26 4.35 10.50
C GLY A 60 9.59 4.17 9.13
N HIS A 61 9.85 3.04 8.43
CA HIS A 61 9.26 2.78 7.11
C HIS A 61 7.76 2.49 7.23
N GLY A 62 7.35 1.56 8.09
CA GLY A 62 5.94 1.23 8.30
C GLY A 62 5.14 2.41 8.86
N THR A 63 5.74 3.23 9.73
CA THR A 63 5.11 4.47 10.23
C THR A 63 4.85 5.46 9.09
N HIS A 64 5.80 5.61 8.18
CA HIS A 64 5.65 6.47 7.00
C HIS A 64 4.54 5.96 6.08
N VAL A 65 4.52 4.65 5.79
CA VAL A 65 3.49 3.96 5.01
C VAL A 65 2.11 4.15 5.63
N CYS A 66 1.97 3.91 6.94
CA CYS A 66 0.71 4.13 7.66
C CYS A 66 0.27 5.60 7.63
N GLY A 67 1.20 6.55 7.69
CA GLY A 67 0.90 7.98 7.59
C GLY A 67 0.34 8.38 6.21
N ILE A 68 0.87 7.80 5.12
CA ILE A 68 0.32 8.00 3.76
C ILE A 68 -1.10 7.42 3.67
N LEU A 69 -1.32 6.24 4.24
CA LEU A 69 -2.59 5.54 4.21
C LEU A 69 -3.62 6.24 5.10
N ALA A 70 -3.33 6.44 6.39
CA ALA A 70 -4.30 6.71 7.44
C ALA A 70 -4.00 7.94 8.32
N GLY A 71 -2.93 8.68 8.08
CA GLY A 71 -2.60 9.84 8.90
C GLY A 71 -3.75 10.87 8.92
N ASN A 72 -4.24 11.25 10.10
CA ASN A 72 -5.36 12.20 10.22
C ASN A 72 -4.93 13.67 10.01
N GLY A 73 -3.62 13.95 10.00
CA GLY A 73 -3.05 15.28 9.75
C GLY A 73 -3.27 16.28 10.90
N ARG A 74 -3.64 15.82 12.09
CA ARG A 74 -3.98 16.67 13.24
C ARG A 74 -2.84 17.62 13.63
N VAL A 75 -1.59 17.12 13.63
CA VAL A 75 -0.41 17.88 14.07
C VAL A 75 -0.18 19.15 13.23
N LEU A 76 -0.43 19.08 11.93
CA LEU A 76 -0.21 20.21 11.02
C LEU A 76 -1.49 20.63 10.29
N HIS A 77 -2.61 20.63 11.00
CA HIS A 77 -3.90 21.18 10.50
C HIS A 77 -4.30 20.64 9.10
N GLY A 78 -4.10 19.34 8.87
CA GLY A 78 -4.46 18.66 7.62
C GLY A 78 -3.39 18.67 6.53
N LYS A 79 -2.25 19.34 6.72
CA LYS A 79 -1.22 19.50 5.67
C LYS A 79 -0.70 18.18 5.08
N TYR A 80 -0.56 17.15 5.91
CA TYR A 80 -0.07 15.82 5.49
C TYR A 80 -1.08 14.71 5.75
N LYS A 81 -2.36 15.03 5.77
CA LYS A 81 -3.45 14.08 5.94
C LYS A 81 -3.36 12.95 4.90
N GLY A 82 -3.46 11.70 5.34
CA GLY A 82 -3.40 10.48 4.53
C GLY A 82 -4.62 10.27 3.65
N MET A 83 -4.67 9.17 2.92
CA MET A 83 -5.71 8.86 1.95
C MET A 83 -7.04 8.49 2.62
N ALA A 84 -7.01 7.66 3.66
CA ALA A 84 -8.18 7.14 4.39
C ALA A 84 -8.01 7.41 5.90
N PRO A 85 -8.17 8.68 6.34
CA PRO A 85 -7.71 9.14 7.67
C PRO A 85 -8.49 8.60 8.86
N TYR A 86 -9.59 7.89 8.65
CA TYR A 86 -10.39 7.26 9.70
C TYR A 86 -10.57 5.75 9.49
N CYS A 87 -9.75 5.11 8.65
CA CYS A 87 -9.69 3.66 8.59
C CYS A 87 -9.01 3.08 9.85
N ASP A 88 -9.33 1.84 10.18
CA ASP A 88 -8.77 1.12 11.31
C ASP A 88 -7.51 0.35 10.90
N LEU A 89 -6.38 0.59 11.58
CA LEU A 89 -5.08 -0.02 11.27
C LEU A 89 -4.81 -1.26 12.13
N TYR A 90 -4.48 -2.36 11.46
CA TYR A 90 -4.03 -3.63 12.03
C TYR A 90 -2.62 -3.91 11.53
N VAL A 91 -1.61 -3.65 12.37
CA VAL A 91 -0.21 -3.60 11.92
C VAL A 91 0.57 -4.82 12.38
N GLY A 92 1.11 -5.59 11.42
CA GLY A 92 2.04 -6.68 11.65
C GLY A 92 3.48 -6.24 11.35
N LYS A 93 4.34 -6.22 12.36
CA LYS A 93 5.76 -5.99 12.16
C LYS A 93 6.41 -7.30 11.67
N ILE A 94 6.85 -7.29 10.43
CA ILE A 94 7.48 -8.43 9.73
C ILE A 94 8.95 -8.16 9.36
N LEU A 95 9.40 -6.91 9.46
CA LEU A 95 10.79 -6.51 9.21
C LEU A 95 11.50 -6.17 10.52
N ASN A 96 12.78 -6.57 10.63
CA ASN A 96 13.63 -6.26 11.75
C ASN A 96 14.16 -4.82 11.70
N LYS A 97 15.02 -4.43 12.66
CA LYS A 97 15.63 -3.09 12.76
C LYS A 97 16.53 -2.70 11.57
N ARG A 98 16.90 -3.65 10.71
CA ARG A 98 17.65 -3.40 9.46
C ARG A 98 16.74 -3.26 8.24
N GLY A 99 15.41 -3.41 8.41
CA GLY A 99 14.46 -3.45 7.30
C GLY A 99 14.45 -4.79 6.56
N GLU A 100 15.03 -5.83 7.14
CA GLU A 100 15.06 -7.18 6.58
C GLU A 100 13.90 -8.01 7.10
N GLY A 101 13.30 -8.83 6.26
CA GLY A 101 12.26 -9.78 6.61
C GLY A 101 12.47 -11.12 5.92
N SER A 102 11.72 -12.12 6.37
CA SER A 102 11.68 -13.44 5.76
C SER A 102 10.28 -13.75 5.25
N LEU A 103 10.17 -14.65 4.25
CA LEU A 103 8.87 -15.13 3.81
C LEU A 103 8.09 -15.78 4.98
N LYS A 104 8.77 -16.42 5.90
CA LYS A 104 8.16 -16.98 7.13
C LYS A 104 7.50 -15.93 8.00
N THR A 105 8.13 -14.76 8.22
CA THR A 105 7.52 -13.66 8.99
C THR A 105 6.34 -13.04 8.24
N LEU A 106 6.44 -12.89 6.93
CA LEU A 106 5.34 -12.43 6.07
C LEU A 106 4.14 -13.39 6.14
N LEU A 107 4.37 -14.69 5.95
CA LEU A 107 3.29 -15.71 6.03
C LEU A 107 2.57 -15.68 7.37
N ARG A 108 3.30 -15.59 8.48
CA ARG A 108 2.71 -15.49 9.82
C ARG A 108 1.90 -14.20 10.01
N GLY A 109 2.41 -13.07 9.51
CA GLY A 109 1.70 -11.79 9.54
C GLY A 109 0.42 -11.83 8.71
N LEU A 110 0.48 -12.38 7.50
CA LEU A 110 -0.67 -12.51 6.61
C LEU A 110 -1.73 -13.46 7.21
N GLN A 111 -1.33 -14.61 7.73
CA GLN A 111 -2.24 -15.55 8.41
C GLN A 111 -2.94 -14.89 9.60
N TRP A 112 -2.23 -14.09 10.40
CA TRP A 112 -2.84 -13.34 11.50
C TRP A 112 -3.89 -12.34 11.00
N LEU A 113 -3.56 -11.51 10.00
CA LEU A 113 -4.53 -10.55 9.47
C LEU A 113 -5.77 -11.25 8.90
N LEU A 114 -5.59 -12.35 8.17
CA LEU A 114 -6.69 -13.13 7.62
C LEU A 114 -7.55 -13.77 8.71
N SER A 115 -6.94 -14.23 9.81
CA SER A 115 -7.68 -14.85 10.92
C SER A 115 -8.59 -13.91 11.69
N ILE A 116 -8.31 -12.59 11.65
CA ILE A 116 -9.12 -11.56 12.31
C ILE A 116 -9.93 -10.71 11.32
N ALA A 117 -9.82 -10.99 10.01
CA ALA A 117 -10.33 -10.10 8.98
C ALA A 117 -11.85 -9.90 9.03
N GLU A 118 -12.61 -10.95 9.33
CA GLU A 118 -14.06 -10.85 9.43
C GLU A 118 -14.50 -10.02 10.64
N SER A 119 -14.01 -10.33 11.83
CA SER A 119 -14.36 -9.64 13.07
C SER A 119 -13.91 -8.18 13.12
N CYS A 120 -12.84 -7.86 12.38
CA CYS A 120 -12.22 -6.53 12.32
C CYS A 120 -12.54 -5.77 11.03
N ASN A 121 -13.43 -6.29 10.21
CA ASN A 121 -13.78 -5.73 8.90
C ASN A 121 -12.55 -5.35 8.05
N ILE A 122 -11.48 -6.18 8.08
CA ILE A 122 -10.30 -5.96 7.24
C ILE A 122 -10.67 -6.28 5.80
N ARG A 123 -10.57 -5.28 4.92
CA ARG A 123 -10.92 -5.37 3.50
C ARG A 123 -9.75 -5.08 2.57
N VAL A 124 -8.68 -4.49 3.10
CA VAL A 124 -7.45 -4.17 2.36
C VAL A 124 -6.25 -4.58 3.20
N ILE A 125 -5.23 -5.15 2.57
CA ILE A 125 -3.93 -5.44 3.20
C ILE A 125 -2.84 -4.79 2.36
N ASN A 126 -2.06 -3.89 2.98
CA ASN A 126 -0.93 -3.21 2.37
C ASN A 126 0.37 -3.95 2.69
N ILE A 127 1.15 -4.29 1.67
CA ILE A 127 2.48 -4.91 1.77
C ILE A 127 3.47 -4.07 0.96
N SER A 128 4.05 -3.04 1.61
CA SER A 128 4.98 -2.09 0.97
C SER A 128 6.43 -2.57 0.98
N VAL A 129 6.65 -3.88 0.88
CA VAL A 129 7.97 -4.50 0.88
C VAL A 129 8.14 -5.34 -0.38
N SER A 130 9.33 -5.31 -0.98
CA SER A 130 9.62 -6.01 -2.25
C SER A 130 10.77 -7.01 -2.17
N SER A 131 11.59 -6.93 -1.12
CA SER A 131 12.83 -7.71 -0.97
C SER A 131 12.66 -9.02 -0.20
N ILE A 132 11.44 -9.44 0.08
CA ILE A 132 11.17 -10.71 0.77
C ILE A 132 11.14 -11.82 -0.27
N ALA A 133 12.19 -12.62 -0.30
CA ALA A 133 12.29 -13.82 -1.14
C ALA A 133 12.52 -15.06 -0.26
N SER A 134 12.18 -16.20 -0.78
CA SER A 134 12.55 -17.51 -0.25
C SER A 134 12.84 -18.43 -1.42
N ASP A 135 13.88 -19.23 -1.29
CA ASP A 135 14.20 -20.30 -2.27
C ASP A 135 13.46 -21.61 -1.96
N ARG A 136 12.55 -21.60 -0.97
CA ARG A 136 11.75 -22.76 -0.58
C ARG A 136 10.43 -22.76 -1.36
N PRO A 137 10.22 -23.71 -2.28
CA PRO A 137 9.00 -23.76 -3.10
C PRO A 137 7.72 -23.89 -2.28
N GLU A 138 7.77 -24.58 -1.14
CA GLU A 138 6.62 -24.75 -0.24
C GLU A 138 6.15 -23.42 0.39
N GLU A 139 7.08 -22.55 0.79
CA GLU A 139 6.74 -21.24 1.33
C GLU A 139 6.14 -20.33 0.25
N GLN A 140 6.66 -20.40 -0.97
CA GLN A 140 6.11 -19.67 -2.11
C GLN A 140 4.70 -20.14 -2.44
N ARG A 141 4.47 -21.47 -2.54
CA ARG A 141 3.13 -22.02 -2.77
C ARG A 141 2.14 -21.57 -1.70
N LYS A 142 2.54 -21.62 -0.42
CA LYS A 142 1.70 -21.18 0.69
C LYS A 142 1.36 -19.68 0.59
N LEU A 143 2.27 -18.84 0.13
CA LEU A 143 2.01 -17.43 -0.10
C LEU A 143 0.94 -17.22 -1.17
N TYR A 144 1.04 -17.92 -2.30
CA TYR A 144 0.04 -17.88 -3.37
C TYR A 144 -1.33 -18.34 -2.89
N GLU A 145 -1.40 -19.43 -2.13
CA GLU A 145 -2.63 -19.94 -1.52
C GLU A 145 -3.29 -18.90 -0.60
N LEU A 146 -2.50 -18.17 0.21
CA LEU A 146 -3.01 -17.11 1.08
C LEU A 146 -3.47 -15.88 0.30
N PHE A 147 -2.77 -15.51 -0.79
CA PHE A 147 -3.19 -14.43 -1.66
C PHE A 147 -4.50 -14.75 -2.38
N GLN A 148 -4.63 -15.97 -2.91
CA GLN A 148 -5.85 -16.46 -3.51
C GLN A 148 -7.00 -16.48 -2.49
N TYR A 149 -6.78 -17.05 -1.31
CA TYR A 149 -7.76 -17.07 -0.22
C TYR A 149 -8.25 -15.66 0.14
N ALA A 150 -7.33 -14.70 0.30
CA ALA A 150 -7.70 -13.31 0.60
C ALA A 150 -8.62 -12.74 -0.48
N TYR A 151 -8.24 -12.91 -1.76
CA TYR A 151 -8.99 -12.42 -2.90
C TYR A 151 -10.40 -13.02 -3.00
N GLU A 152 -10.53 -14.33 -2.81
CA GLU A 152 -11.81 -15.07 -2.80
C GLU A 152 -12.69 -14.68 -1.61
N ASN A 153 -12.09 -14.25 -0.48
CA ASN A 153 -12.79 -13.76 0.71
C ASN A 153 -12.94 -12.23 0.75
N ASN A 154 -12.92 -11.58 -0.40
CA ASN A 154 -13.17 -10.14 -0.57
C ASN A 154 -12.16 -9.23 0.15
N ILE A 155 -10.91 -9.67 0.33
CA ILE A 155 -9.81 -8.89 0.88
C ILE A 155 -8.84 -8.58 -0.25
N LEU A 156 -8.59 -7.28 -0.50
CA LEU A 156 -7.67 -6.82 -1.53
C LEU A 156 -6.27 -6.68 -0.93
N ILE A 157 -5.31 -7.44 -1.46
CA ILE A 157 -3.90 -7.28 -1.11
C ILE A 157 -3.24 -6.34 -2.11
N VAL A 158 -2.56 -5.31 -1.62
CA VAL A 158 -1.85 -4.30 -2.42
C VAL A 158 -0.37 -4.42 -2.13
N THR A 159 0.44 -4.63 -3.16
CA THR A 159 1.89 -4.85 -3.06
C THR A 159 2.68 -3.84 -3.86
N ALA A 160 3.89 -3.53 -3.42
CA ALA A 160 4.83 -2.69 -4.19
C ALA A 160 5.41 -3.47 -5.38
N ALA A 161 5.52 -2.80 -6.53
CA ALA A 161 6.15 -3.38 -7.73
C ALA A 161 7.66 -3.65 -7.55
N GLY A 162 8.29 -3.02 -6.56
CA GLY A 162 9.73 -3.08 -6.31
C GLY A 162 10.46 -1.87 -6.89
N ASN A 163 11.74 -1.74 -6.52
CA ASN A 163 12.59 -0.61 -6.93
C ASN A 163 13.84 -1.12 -7.68
N PHE A 164 13.67 -2.12 -8.53
CA PHE A 164 14.75 -2.76 -9.28
C PHE A 164 14.78 -2.37 -10.77
N GLY A 165 13.91 -1.41 -11.20
CA GLY A 165 13.92 -0.82 -12.54
C GLY A 165 15.21 -0.05 -12.82
N PRO A 166 15.39 0.48 -14.04
CA PRO A 166 14.42 0.61 -15.13
C PRO A 166 14.34 -0.60 -16.11
N GLY A 167 15.10 -1.67 -15.86
CA GLY A 167 15.08 -2.85 -16.72
C GLY A 167 13.75 -3.61 -16.71
N ASP A 168 13.51 -4.42 -17.73
CA ASP A 168 12.39 -5.34 -17.79
C ASP A 168 12.56 -6.51 -16.80
N ASN A 169 11.47 -7.22 -16.50
CA ASN A 169 11.44 -8.35 -15.56
C ASN A 169 11.93 -8.00 -14.14
N THR A 170 11.63 -6.79 -13.69
CA THR A 170 12.03 -6.28 -12.36
C THR A 170 10.86 -6.15 -11.37
N ILE A 171 9.69 -6.69 -11.72
CA ILE A 171 8.55 -6.80 -10.80
C ILE A 171 8.92 -7.66 -9.59
N SER A 172 8.58 -7.17 -8.41
CA SER A 172 8.76 -7.93 -7.18
C SER A 172 7.94 -9.23 -7.22
N ARG A 173 8.51 -10.33 -6.70
CA ARG A 173 7.82 -11.63 -6.64
C ARG A 173 6.46 -11.56 -5.92
N LEU A 174 6.29 -10.67 -4.96
CA LEU A 174 5.02 -10.46 -4.26
C LEU A 174 3.94 -9.86 -5.17
N GLY A 175 4.35 -9.05 -6.17
CA GLY A 175 3.44 -8.42 -7.13
C GLY A 175 3.08 -9.30 -8.32
N ASP A 176 3.85 -10.38 -8.58
CA ASP A 176 3.74 -11.20 -9.79
C ASP A 176 2.69 -12.31 -9.67
N THR A 177 1.45 -11.93 -9.38
CA THR A 177 0.30 -12.84 -9.25
C THR A 177 -1.00 -12.10 -9.59
N PRO A 178 -2.05 -12.78 -10.09
CA PRO A 178 -3.33 -12.16 -10.40
C PRO A 178 -4.14 -11.79 -9.15
N TYR A 179 -3.82 -12.38 -7.99
CA TYR A 179 -4.59 -12.22 -6.75
C TYR A 179 -4.27 -10.95 -5.95
N VAL A 180 -3.21 -10.21 -6.34
CA VAL A 180 -2.86 -8.94 -5.70
C VAL A 180 -2.99 -7.76 -6.66
N ILE A 181 -3.01 -6.55 -6.12
CA ILE A 181 -2.84 -5.32 -6.86
C ILE A 181 -1.38 -4.88 -6.71
N CYS A 182 -0.62 -4.99 -7.79
CA CYS A 182 0.77 -4.58 -7.87
C CYS A 182 0.86 -3.11 -8.27
N VAL A 183 1.50 -2.29 -7.42
CA VAL A 183 1.57 -0.84 -7.59
C VAL A 183 2.97 -0.41 -7.96
N GLY A 184 3.11 0.15 -9.16
CA GLY A 184 4.31 0.87 -9.58
C GLY A 184 4.30 2.33 -9.10
N CYS A 185 5.41 3.01 -9.34
CA CYS A 185 5.54 4.41 -9.02
C CYS A 185 5.68 5.25 -10.28
N HIS A 186 4.87 6.32 -10.38
CA HIS A 186 4.97 7.32 -11.43
C HIS A 186 4.46 8.67 -10.91
N ASP A 187 5.19 9.75 -11.17
CA ASP A 187 4.86 11.07 -10.64
C ASP A 187 4.25 12.02 -11.70
N GLY A 188 3.85 11.49 -12.87
CA GLY A 188 3.35 12.31 -13.97
C GLY A 188 4.40 13.32 -14.44
N ASP A 189 3.94 14.45 -14.93
CA ASP A 189 4.77 15.56 -15.43
C ASP A 189 5.29 16.43 -14.27
N LEU A 190 6.19 15.91 -13.45
CA LEU A 190 6.90 16.74 -12.48
C LEU A 190 7.99 17.54 -13.20
N GLU A 191 7.82 18.87 -13.25
CA GLU A 191 8.76 19.81 -13.89
C GLU A 191 10.13 19.92 -13.20
N ASN A 192 10.31 19.38 -12.01
CA ASN A 192 11.55 19.49 -11.25
C ASN A 192 12.50 18.33 -11.56
N GLY A 193 13.59 18.61 -12.25
CA GLY A 193 14.68 17.69 -12.53
C GLY A 193 15.26 17.06 -11.26
N GLY A 194 15.26 15.73 -11.19
CA GLY A 194 15.79 14.91 -10.10
C GLY A 194 15.42 13.46 -10.32
N LEU A 195 16.04 12.54 -9.57
CA LEU A 195 15.70 11.11 -9.59
C LEU A 195 14.21 10.95 -9.26
N ARG A 196 13.45 10.43 -10.22
CA ARG A 196 12.02 10.12 -10.06
C ARG A 196 11.87 8.66 -9.67
N CYS A 197 10.89 8.34 -8.83
CA CYS A 197 10.72 6.95 -8.43
C CYS A 197 10.29 6.05 -9.60
N GLN A 198 9.73 6.60 -10.66
CA GLN A 198 9.43 5.87 -11.90
C GLN A 198 10.69 5.30 -12.58
N ASP A 199 11.86 5.93 -12.38
CA ASP A 199 13.10 5.44 -12.98
C ASP A 199 13.58 4.12 -12.35
N CYS A 200 13.23 3.88 -11.09
CA CYS A 200 13.53 2.63 -10.38
C CYS A 200 12.32 1.72 -10.17
N SER A 201 11.11 2.15 -10.53
CA SER A 201 9.91 1.33 -10.39
C SER A 201 10.05 -0.01 -11.11
N GLY A 202 9.67 -1.10 -10.43
CA GLY A 202 9.66 -2.43 -11.03
C GLY A 202 8.73 -2.47 -12.26
N ARG A 203 9.17 -3.17 -13.31
CA ARG A 203 8.49 -3.28 -14.60
C ARG A 203 8.32 -4.74 -15.01
N GLY A 204 7.18 -5.05 -15.60
CA GLY A 204 6.87 -6.39 -16.10
C GLY A 204 7.49 -6.72 -17.46
N PRO A 205 7.19 -7.93 -18.04
CA PRO A 205 6.44 -8.98 -17.35
C PRO A 205 7.21 -9.50 -16.13
N GLY A 206 6.55 -10.10 -15.14
CA GLY A 206 7.24 -10.84 -14.08
C GLY A 206 7.65 -12.24 -14.53
N GLU A 207 8.20 -13.05 -13.62
CA GLU A 207 8.60 -14.45 -13.88
C GLU A 207 7.39 -15.29 -14.34
N ASN A 208 6.18 -14.98 -13.86
CA ASN A 208 4.94 -15.69 -14.19
C ASN A 208 4.17 -15.13 -15.40
N VAL A 209 4.79 -14.26 -16.18
CA VAL A 209 4.20 -13.67 -17.42
C VAL A 209 2.95 -12.82 -17.20
N TRP A 210 2.63 -12.46 -15.97
CA TRP A 210 1.52 -11.55 -15.68
C TRP A 210 1.85 -10.12 -16.13
N LYS A 211 0.87 -9.46 -16.72
CA LYS A 211 1.00 -8.03 -17.09
C LYS A 211 0.97 -7.19 -15.81
N LYS A 212 2.14 -6.75 -15.35
CA LYS A 212 2.33 -5.95 -14.14
C LYS A 212 3.25 -4.75 -14.43
N PRO A 213 3.13 -3.64 -13.65
CA PRO A 213 2.20 -3.45 -12.52
C PRO A 213 0.73 -3.38 -12.96
N ASP A 214 -0.24 -3.43 -12.03
CA ASP A 214 -1.66 -3.23 -12.35
C ASP A 214 -1.95 -1.74 -12.59
N VAL A 215 -1.41 -0.87 -11.72
CA VAL A 215 -1.55 0.60 -11.77
C VAL A 215 -0.29 1.26 -11.21
N VAL A 216 -0.18 2.57 -11.40
CA VAL A 216 0.84 3.40 -10.75
C VAL A 216 0.22 4.48 -9.87
N ALA A 217 0.99 4.97 -8.90
CA ALA A 217 0.64 6.11 -8.06
C ALA A 217 1.89 6.97 -7.77
N PRO A 218 1.73 8.25 -7.33
CA PRO A 218 2.87 9.08 -6.97
C PRO A 218 3.72 8.48 -5.86
N GLY A 219 5.04 8.59 -5.96
CA GLY A 219 5.94 8.03 -4.95
C GLY A 219 7.25 8.78 -4.75
N THR A 220 7.50 9.89 -5.46
CA THR A 220 8.71 10.69 -5.28
C THR A 220 8.49 11.75 -4.19
N GLN A 221 9.41 11.84 -3.23
CA GLN A 221 9.42 12.87 -2.18
C GLN A 221 8.07 12.97 -1.45
N ILE A 222 7.50 11.84 -1.10
CA ILE A 222 6.24 11.79 -0.35
C ILE A 222 6.52 12.10 1.11
N ILE A 223 5.92 13.18 1.61
CA ILE A 223 6.04 13.60 3.01
C ILE A 223 4.96 12.92 3.84
N SER A 224 5.37 12.20 4.90
CA SER A 224 4.49 11.49 5.81
C SER A 224 5.09 11.37 7.20
N CYS A 225 4.37 10.72 8.14
CA CYS A 225 4.78 10.54 9.52
C CYS A 225 6.17 9.92 9.63
N GLN A 226 7.00 10.46 10.52
CA GLN A 226 8.26 9.87 10.96
C GLN A 226 8.01 9.06 12.25
N ALA A 227 8.84 8.06 12.53
CA ALA A 227 8.81 7.34 13.81
C ALA A 227 9.36 8.20 14.96
N ALA A 228 8.76 9.37 15.15
CA ALA A 228 9.06 10.34 16.20
C ALA A 228 7.85 11.27 16.39
N TYR A 229 7.66 11.75 17.60
CA TYR A 229 6.53 12.62 17.95
C TYR A 229 6.52 13.90 17.11
N GLY A 230 5.37 14.18 16.46
CA GLY A 230 5.11 15.40 15.70
C GLY A 230 6.01 15.62 14.48
N LYS A 231 6.82 14.64 14.07
CA LYS A 231 7.78 14.81 12.97
C LYS A 231 7.33 14.11 11.69
N TYR A 232 7.81 14.65 10.57
CA TYR A 232 7.55 14.15 9.23
C TYR A 232 8.86 14.02 8.45
N VAL A 233 8.87 13.13 7.48
CA VAL A 233 10.02 12.88 6.60
C VAL A 233 9.55 12.62 5.17
N ALA A 234 10.37 13.01 4.20
CA ALA A 234 10.15 12.69 2.79
C ALA A 234 10.83 11.36 2.44
N ARG A 235 10.11 10.48 1.75
CA ARG A 235 10.66 9.24 1.19
C ARG A 235 10.19 9.06 -0.25
N SER A 236 10.93 8.25 -1.03
CA SER A 236 10.60 7.91 -2.42
C SER A 236 10.63 6.41 -2.65
N GLY A 237 9.80 5.93 -3.57
CA GLY A 237 9.75 4.53 -4.00
C GLY A 237 8.33 3.99 -4.15
N THR A 238 8.23 2.79 -4.71
CA THR A 238 6.96 2.07 -4.86
C THR A 238 6.28 1.78 -3.51
N SER A 239 7.07 1.69 -2.43
CA SER A 239 6.56 1.57 -1.06
C SER A 239 5.72 2.77 -0.60
N MET A 240 5.89 3.95 -1.22
CA MET A 240 5.08 5.15 -0.93
C MET A 240 3.86 5.24 -1.85
N ALA A 241 3.94 4.71 -3.06
CA ALA A 241 2.82 4.60 -4.00
C ALA A 241 1.76 3.57 -3.53
N THR A 242 2.20 2.45 -2.99
CA THR A 242 1.34 1.34 -2.52
C THR A 242 0.29 1.77 -1.49
N PRO A 243 0.60 2.50 -0.40
CA PRO A 243 -0.40 2.94 0.58
C PRO A 243 -1.37 4.00 0.03
N ILE A 244 -1.03 4.72 -1.03
CA ILE A 244 -1.97 5.61 -1.73
C ILE A 244 -3.10 4.77 -2.34
N VAL A 245 -2.76 3.68 -3.03
CA VAL A 245 -3.74 2.76 -3.62
C VAL A 245 -4.52 2.02 -2.53
N SER A 246 -3.86 1.57 -1.46
CA SER A 246 -4.52 0.92 -0.33
C SER A 246 -5.56 1.84 0.33
N GLY A 247 -5.23 3.11 0.52
CA GLY A 247 -6.16 4.10 1.06
C GLY A 247 -7.31 4.41 0.10
N LEU A 248 -7.05 4.52 -1.21
CA LEU A 248 -8.11 4.67 -2.22
C LEU A 248 -9.09 3.49 -2.19
N LEU A 249 -8.58 2.28 -2.05
CA LEU A 249 -9.42 1.08 -1.93
C LEU A 249 -10.23 1.05 -0.62
N ALA A 250 -9.69 1.59 0.48
CA ALA A 250 -10.45 1.76 1.72
C ALA A 250 -11.62 2.74 1.53
N LEU A 251 -11.41 3.87 0.84
CA LEU A 251 -12.50 4.79 0.47
C LEU A 251 -13.53 4.13 -0.44
N ALA A 252 -13.06 3.35 -1.43
CA ALA A 252 -13.96 2.63 -2.34
C ALA A 252 -14.78 1.53 -1.61
N ARG A 253 -14.20 0.89 -0.60
CA ARG A 253 -14.93 -0.07 0.26
C ARG A 253 -16.00 0.60 1.11
N GLU A 254 -15.73 1.79 1.63
CA GLU A 254 -16.72 2.60 2.35
C GLU A 254 -17.89 2.97 1.43
N LYS A 255 -17.59 3.40 0.21
CA LYS A 255 -18.61 3.83 -0.77
C LYS A 255 -19.39 2.66 -1.40
N TYR A 256 -18.70 1.57 -1.71
CA TYR A 256 -19.26 0.42 -2.44
C TYR A 256 -19.14 -0.88 -1.64
N PRO A 257 -19.82 -1.02 -0.50
CA PRO A 257 -19.67 -2.18 0.39
C PRO A 257 -20.15 -3.49 -0.27
N TYR A 258 -20.99 -3.41 -1.30
CA TYR A 258 -21.54 -4.54 -2.04
C TYR A 258 -20.63 -5.07 -3.16
N LEU A 259 -19.62 -4.31 -3.59
CA LEU A 259 -18.69 -4.79 -4.62
C LEU A 259 -17.70 -5.79 -4.01
N ASN A 260 -17.49 -6.92 -4.70
CA ASN A 260 -16.47 -7.89 -4.30
C ASN A 260 -15.04 -7.44 -4.70
N ALA A 261 -14.02 -8.20 -4.28
CA ALA A 261 -12.62 -7.88 -4.55
C ALA A 261 -12.31 -7.79 -6.06
N MET A 262 -12.85 -8.70 -6.85
CA MET A 262 -12.66 -8.71 -8.31
C MET A 262 -13.27 -7.46 -8.96
N GLN A 263 -14.48 -7.09 -8.57
CA GLN A 263 -15.18 -5.91 -9.11
C GLN A 263 -14.46 -4.62 -8.75
N LEU A 264 -13.96 -4.48 -7.49
CA LEU A 264 -13.19 -3.32 -7.08
C LEU A 264 -11.82 -3.25 -7.75
N LYS A 265 -11.11 -4.37 -7.89
CA LYS A 265 -9.85 -4.41 -8.66
C LYS A 265 -10.08 -4.01 -10.12
N ARG A 266 -11.13 -4.53 -10.75
CA ARG A 266 -11.49 -4.16 -12.12
C ARG A 266 -11.85 -2.66 -12.22
N LYS A 267 -12.63 -2.14 -11.28
CA LYS A 267 -13.00 -0.72 -11.22
C LYS A 267 -11.76 0.16 -11.08
N LEU A 268 -10.80 -0.20 -10.21
CA LEU A 268 -9.53 0.50 -10.06
C LEU A 268 -8.75 0.55 -11.39
N ILE A 269 -8.62 -0.56 -12.07
CA ILE A 269 -7.91 -0.66 -13.36
C ILE A 269 -8.60 0.19 -14.43
N LEU A 270 -9.93 0.10 -14.54
CA LEU A 270 -10.71 0.84 -15.55
C LEU A 270 -10.79 2.35 -15.29
N SER A 271 -10.63 2.77 -14.03
CA SER A 271 -10.64 4.18 -13.65
C SER A 271 -9.27 4.86 -13.73
N ALA A 272 -8.20 4.10 -13.97
CA ALA A 272 -6.86 4.67 -14.08
C ALA A 272 -6.74 5.62 -15.28
N THR A 273 -5.90 6.64 -15.17
CA THR A 273 -5.61 7.60 -16.24
C THR A 273 -4.33 7.15 -16.94
N ASP A 274 -4.46 6.86 -18.24
CA ASP A 274 -3.32 6.52 -19.10
C ASP A 274 -2.35 7.71 -19.18
N LEU A 275 -1.06 7.44 -18.98
CA LEU A 275 0.02 8.43 -19.03
C LEU A 275 0.77 8.42 -20.36
N GLY A 276 0.34 7.58 -21.33
CA GLY A 276 1.03 7.41 -22.61
C GLY A 276 2.31 6.61 -22.56
N GLU A 277 2.59 5.94 -21.42
CA GLU A 277 3.75 5.08 -21.23
C GLU A 277 3.44 3.62 -21.59
N SER A 278 4.49 2.80 -21.72
CA SER A 278 4.27 1.37 -21.97
C SER A 278 3.49 0.72 -20.80
N TYR A 279 2.67 -0.30 -21.12
CA TYR A 279 1.94 -1.03 -20.08
C TYR A 279 2.87 -1.64 -19.02
N LEU A 280 4.06 -2.10 -19.41
CA LEU A 280 5.03 -2.69 -18.48
C LEU A 280 5.56 -1.66 -17.45
N MET A 281 5.44 -0.38 -17.73
CA MET A 281 5.86 0.71 -16.85
C MET A 281 4.71 1.25 -16.00
N GLN A 282 3.56 1.50 -16.60
CA GLN A 282 2.44 2.17 -15.93
C GLN A 282 1.24 1.27 -15.57
N GLY A 283 1.21 0.02 -16.07
CA GLY A 283 0.01 -0.80 -15.98
C GLY A 283 -1.15 -0.15 -16.75
N ALA A 284 -2.30 -0.03 -16.11
CA ALA A 284 -3.45 0.71 -16.65
C ALA A 284 -3.30 2.25 -16.56
N GLY A 285 -2.28 2.73 -15.86
CA GLY A 285 -1.99 4.15 -15.67
C GLY A 285 -2.04 4.62 -14.23
N MET A 286 -2.07 5.94 -14.04
CA MET A 286 -2.16 6.61 -12.74
C MET A 286 -3.54 6.41 -12.11
N VAL A 287 -3.58 6.05 -10.83
CA VAL A 287 -4.85 5.98 -10.09
C VAL A 287 -5.57 7.33 -10.07
N ASP A 288 -6.87 7.31 -10.26
CA ASP A 288 -7.73 8.49 -10.32
C ASP A 288 -8.90 8.34 -9.36
N VAL A 289 -8.91 9.15 -8.29
CA VAL A 289 -9.92 9.07 -7.22
C VAL A 289 -11.29 9.54 -7.72
N GLU A 290 -11.33 10.56 -8.56
CA GLU A 290 -12.59 11.07 -9.14
C GLU A 290 -13.30 9.98 -9.95
N LYS A 291 -12.56 9.33 -10.87
CA LYS A 291 -13.10 8.24 -11.70
C LYS A 291 -13.41 6.97 -10.90
N MET A 292 -12.55 6.61 -9.92
CA MET A 292 -12.75 5.43 -9.08
C MET A 292 -14.01 5.53 -8.24
N LEU A 293 -14.31 6.74 -7.75
CA LEU A 293 -15.47 7.01 -6.89
C LEU A 293 -16.70 7.55 -7.65
N SER A 294 -16.65 7.52 -8.98
CA SER A 294 -17.79 7.88 -9.83
C SER A 294 -18.90 6.84 -9.85
#